data_e46a7799a6f91536fc1f3fa5d20599e3
#
_entry.id   e46a7799a6f91536fc1f3fa5d20599e3
#
_cell.length_a   1.000
_cell.length_b   1.000
_cell.length_c   1.000
_cell.angle_alpha   90.00
_cell.angle_beta   90.00
_cell.angle_gamma   90.00
#
_symmetry.space_group_name_H-M   'P 1'
#
loop_
_entity.id
_entity.type
_entity.pdbx_description
1 polymer ?
#
loop_
_entity_poly.entity_id
_entity_poly.type
_entity_poly.pdbx_seq_one_letter_code
_entity_poly.pdbx_strand_id
1 'polypeptide(L)'
;MVHHWLHINCQIVTKRDFMQKYKNIIRNREDAALKLLDVIPMHKLKDEDWNIVAVSHGGLELGSFIKKRLKNRLEILFLEAIMAPHNDECEVARVSETEEIVINEQLVSAFNIQYDYIYGEAHRKHEENILGYIYQYRKGLPFPSMENKVVLLVDEGSETGSKFMTALKTILAQKPKAVYIAVPVLPSDVLELLEPFVDDIFFLYDIDDFVETSLYYENLEKIEDTKIEKLLEENE
;
A
#
# COMPACT_ATOMS: atom_id res chain seq x y z
N MET A 1 18.35 -56.74 -5.00
CA MET A 1 18.00 -55.37 -5.46
C MET A 1 16.97 -54.83 -4.51
N VAL A 2 17.40 -53.98 -3.60
CA VAL A 2 16.55 -53.42 -2.53
C VAL A 2 16.23 -51.98 -2.93
N HIS A 3 14.95 -51.72 -3.23
CA HIS A 3 14.43 -50.35 -3.50
C HIS A 3 14.41 -49.54 -2.20
N HIS A 4 15.30 -48.54 -2.12
CA HIS A 4 15.29 -47.53 -1.07
C HIS A 4 14.22 -46.50 -1.46
N TRP A 5 13.07 -46.55 -0.80
CA TRP A 5 12.08 -45.51 -0.84
C TRP A 5 12.53 -44.41 0.11
N LEU A 6 12.96 -43.26 -0.45
CA LEU A 6 13.15 -42.05 0.29
C LEU A 6 11.76 -41.57 0.78
N HIS A 7 11.50 -41.70 2.07
CA HIS A 7 10.39 -41.01 2.73
C HIS A 7 10.72 -39.50 2.77
N ILE A 8 10.20 -38.76 1.79
CA ILE A 8 10.07 -37.32 1.92
C ILE A 8 8.92 -37.11 2.92
N ASN A 9 9.26 -36.74 4.15
CA ASN A 9 8.30 -36.25 5.12
C ASN A 9 7.78 -34.87 4.64
N CYS A 10 6.80 -34.90 3.75
CA CYS A 10 5.99 -33.75 3.45
C CYS A 10 5.09 -33.53 4.68
N GLN A 11 5.55 -32.74 5.65
CA GLN A 11 4.66 -32.22 6.68
C GLN A 11 3.64 -31.35 5.98
N ILE A 12 2.40 -31.84 5.90
CA ILE A 12 1.27 -31.04 5.45
C ILE A 12 1.06 -29.98 6.54
N VAL A 13 1.68 -28.81 6.35
CA VAL A 13 1.41 -27.63 7.18
C VAL A 13 -0.05 -27.25 6.89
N THR A 14 -0.91 -27.40 7.88
CA THR A 14 -2.32 -27.03 7.71
C THR A 14 -2.43 -25.50 7.61
N LYS A 15 -3.43 -24.97 6.89
CA LYS A 15 -3.75 -23.54 6.86
C LYS A 15 -3.85 -22.95 8.28
N ARG A 16 -4.27 -23.76 9.25
CA ARG A 16 -4.37 -23.39 10.66
C ARG A 16 -3.00 -23.20 11.32
N ASP A 17 -2.03 -24.07 11.02
CA ASP A 17 -0.67 -23.99 11.56
C ASP A 17 0.08 -22.79 10.97
N PHE A 18 -0.13 -22.53 9.67
CA PHE A 18 0.42 -21.38 8.98
C PHE A 18 -0.11 -20.06 9.56
N MET A 19 -1.44 -19.94 9.71
CA MET A 19 -2.09 -18.77 10.33
C MET A 19 -1.58 -18.52 11.76
N GLN A 20 -1.30 -19.58 12.52
CA GLN A 20 -0.81 -19.45 13.90
C GLN A 20 0.64 -18.96 13.96
N LYS A 21 1.47 -19.25 12.93
CA LYS A 21 2.87 -18.81 12.83
C LYS A 21 3.00 -17.30 12.61
N TYR A 22 2.13 -16.73 11.79
CA TYR A 22 2.21 -15.32 11.38
C TYR A 22 1.19 -14.41 12.05
N LYS A 23 0.36 -14.94 12.95
CA LYS A 23 -0.63 -14.16 13.69
C LYS A 23 0.05 -13.21 14.67
N ASN A 24 -0.34 -11.92 14.62
CA ASN A 24 0.12 -10.89 15.57
C ASN A 24 1.64 -10.74 15.65
N ILE A 25 2.34 -10.83 14.52
CA ILE A 25 3.81 -10.68 14.46
C ILE A 25 4.26 -9.21 14.56
N ILE A 26 3.33 -8.28 14.40
CA ILE A 26 3.51 -6.83 14.50
C ILE A 26 2.57 -6.31 15.58
N ARG A 27 3.06 -5.52 16.53
CA ARG A 27 2.21 -5.00 17.62
C ARG A 27 1.22 -3.94 17.13
N ASN A 28 1.72 -2.94 16.42
CA ASN A 28 0.96 -1.80 15.90
C ASN A 28 1.77 -1.08 14.81
N ARG A 29 1.24 0.01 14.24
CA ARG A 29 1.90 0.80 13.18
C ARG A 29 3.23 1.42 13.62
N GLU A 30 3.36 1.81 14.88
CA GLU A 30 4.63 2.31 15.43
C GLU A 30 5.70 1.21 15.44
N ASP A 31 5.39 0.02 15.94
CA ASP A 31 6.28 -1.15 15.92
C ASP A 31 6.68 -1.53 14.49
N ALA A 32 5.71 -1.50 13.56
CA ALA A 32 5.96 -1.72 12.13
C ALA A 32 6.95 -0.71 11.55
N ALA A 33 6.73 0.58 11.81
CA ALA A 33 7.60 1.65 11.33
C ALA A 33 9.02 1.53 11.88
N LEU A 34 9.17 1.22 13.17
CA LEU A 34 10.48 1.04 13.79
C LEU A 34 11.24 -0.16 13.17
N LYS A 35 10.55 -1.28 12.95
CA LYS A 35 11.15 -2.44 12.28
C LYS A 35 11.49 -2.16 10.81
N LEU A 36 10.66 -1.41 10.09
CA LEU A 36 10.97 -0.99 8.71
C LEU A 36 12.21 -0.11 8.65
N LEU A 37 12.42 0.79 9.62
CA LEU A 37 13.61 1.62 9.68
C LEU A 37 14.91 0.81 9.84
N ASP A 38 14.84 -0.42 10.38
CA ASP A 38 16.01 -1.31 10.50
C ASP A 38 16.36 -1.96 9.14
N VAL A 39 15.40 -2.13 8.23
CA VAL A 39 15.62 -2.72 6.90
C VAL A 39 15.81 -1.68 5.80
N ILE A 40 15.30 -0.45 5.99
CA ILE A 40 15.52 0.65 5.06
C ILE A 40 16.99 1.10 5.15
N PRO A 41 17.73 1.18 4.04
CA PRO A 41 19.16 1.58 4.05
C PRO A 41 19.32 3.06 4.34
N MET A 42 19.25 3.42 5.62
CA MET A 42 19.27 4.81 6.13
C MET A 42 20.44 5.65 5.61
N HIS A 43 21.56 5.00 5.26
CA HIS A 43 22.71 5.70 4.70
C HIS A 43 22.46 6.25 3.29
N LYS A 44 21.59 5.58 2.52
CA LYS A 44 21.17 6.07 1.19
C LYS A 44 20.12 7.20 1.31
N LEU A 45 19.38 7.25 2.43
CA LEU A 45 18.31 8.23 2.66
C LEU A 45 18.79 9.59 3.16
N LYS A 46 19.94 9.63 3.87
CA LYS A 46 20.40 10.85 4.56
C LYS A 46 20.87 11.96 3.62
N ASP A 47 21.31 11.60 2.42
CA ASP A 47 21.89 12.53 1.47
C ASP A 47 20.92 13.02 0.38
N GLU A 48 19.67 12.57 0.41
CA GLU A 48 18.67 12.92 -0.59
C GLU A 48 17.38 13.47 0.03
N ASP A 49 16.71 14.35 -0.71
CA ASP A 49 15.39 14.92 -0.33
C ASP A 49 14.27 13.90 -0.65
N TRP A 50 14.04 12.99 0.28
CA TRP A 50 13.02 11.97 0.16
C TRP A 50 11.64 12.53 0.50
N ASN A 51 10.65 12.13 -0.30
CA ASN A 51 9.26 12.41 -0.03
C ASN A 51 8.56 11.10 0.33
N ILE A 52 8.06 11.01 1.55
CA ILE A 52 7.24 9.89 2.00
C ILE A 52 5.83 10.13 1.51
N VAL A 53 5.24 9.18 0.80
CA VAL A 53 3.89 9.26 0.28
C VAL A 53 3.08 8.08 0.80
N ALA A 54 2.14 8.37 1.68
CA ALA A 54 1.19 7.39 2.17
C ALA A 54 0.11 7.11 1.13
N VAL A 55 -0.26 5.84 0.96
CA VAL A 55 -1.32 5.42 0.01
C VAL A 55 -2.61 5.01 0.72
N SER A 56 -2.68 5.21 2.03
CA SER A 56 -3.85 5.02 2.89
C SER A 56 -3.73 5.83 4.17
N HIS A 57 -4.81 5.93 4.93
CA HIS A 57 -4.79 6.54 6.27
C HIS A 57 -3.86 5.78 7.23
N GLY A 58 -3.84 4.43 7.16
CA GLY A 58 -2.91 3.60 7.92
C GLY A 58 -1.46 3.84 7.53
N GLY A 59 -1.20 3.95 6.23
CA GLY A 59 0.10 4.36 5.70
C GLY A 59 0.52 5.75 6.16
N LEU A 60 -0.42 6.71 6.31
CA LEU A 60 -0.12 8.05 6.83
C LEU A 60 0.39 7.99 8.28
N GLU A 61 -0.27 7.23 9.14
CA GLU A 61 0.18 7.06 10.53
C GLU A 61 1.55 6.35 10.57
N LEU A 62 1.71 5.26 9.84
CA LEU A 62 3.00 4.54 9.74
C LEU A 62 4.10 5.47 9.22
N GLY A 63 3.83 6.21 8.14
CA GLY A 63 4.75 7.18 7.55
C GLY A 63 5.14 8.31 8.52
N SER A 64 4.24 8.71 9.43
CA SER A 64 4.53 9.73 10.43
C SER A 64 5.62 9.29 11.42
N PHE A 65 5.65 8.00 11.80
CA PHE A 65 6.72 7.45 12.63
C PHE A 65 8.05 7.37 11.88
N ILE A 66 8.03 7.02 10.59
CA ILE A 66 9.21 7.03 9.72
C ILE A 66 9.74 8.46 9.58
N LYS A 67 8.88 9.43 9.29
CA LYS A 67 9.21 10.85 9.15
C LYS A 67 9.94 11.40 10.38
N LYS A 68 9.49 11.08 11.60
CA LYS A 68 10.12 11.55 12.84
C LYS A 68 11.61 11.20 12.92
N ARG A 69 12.05 10.14 12.26
CA ARG A 69 13.45 9.71 12.21
C ARG A 69 14.22 10.32 11.05
N LEU A 70 13.55 10.59 9.93
CA LEU A 70 14.18 11.04 8.67
C LEU A 70 14.11 12.54 8.46
N LYS A 71 13.22 13.25 9.15
CA LYS A 71 12.93 14.71 8.98
C LYS A 71 12.51 15.06 7.54
N ASN A 72 11.80 14.16 6.88
CA ASN A 72 11.38 14.30 5.49
C ASN A 72 9.93 14.81 5.41
N ARG A 73 9.49 15.17 4.19
CA ARG A 73 8.09 15.50 3.95
C ARG A 73 7.26 14.23 3.94
N LEU A 74 6.05 14.29 4.50
CA LEU A 74 5.06 13.24 4.44
C LEU A 74 3.80 13.78 3.77
N GLU A 75 3.39 13.14 2.71
CA GLU A 75 2.20 13.45 1.96
C GLU A 75 1.25 12.25 1.97
N ILE A 76 -0.02 12.48 1.68
CA ILE A 76 -0.97 11.39 1.40
C ILE A 76 -1.49 11.54 -0.02
N LEU A 77 -1.48 10.45 -0.78
CA LEU A 77 -2.12 10.35 -2.09
C LEU A 77 -3.51 9.72 -1.91
N PHE A 78 -4.55 10.45 -2.26
CA PHE A 78 -5.92 9.95 -2.12
C PHE A 78 -6.26 9.00 -3.25
N LEU A 79 -6.75 7.82 -2.86
CA LEU A 79 -7.10 6.72 -3.74
C LEU A 79 -8.47 6.18 -3.37
N GLU A 80 -9.31 5.88 -4.35
CA GLU A 80 -10.62 5.26 -4.14
C GLU A 80 -10.77 3.95 -4.91
N ALA A 81 -11.31 2.94 -4.22
CA ALA A 81 -11.61 1.64 -4.83
C ALA A 81 -12.90 1.70 -5.64
N ILE A 82 -12.90 1.02 -6.78
CA ILE A 82 -14.06 0.79 -7.62
C ILE A 82 -14.44 -0.68 -7.46
N MET A 83 -15.62 -0.91 -6.90
CA MET A 83 -16.11 -2.24 -6.60
C MET A 83 -16.88 -2.82 -7.79
N ALA A 84 -16.97 -4.14 -7.87
CA ALA A 84 -17.76 -4.80 -8.88
C ALA A 84 -19.26 -4.46 -8.70
N PRO A 85 -20.06 -4.41 -9.79
CA PRO A 85 -21.50 -4.21 -9.68
C PRO A 85 -22.13 -5.22 -8.74
N HIS A 86 -22.90 -4.74 -7.76
CA HIS A 86 -23.60 -5.57 -6.76
C HIS A 86 -22.70 -6.44 -5.86
N ASN A 87 -21.40 -6.12 -5.78
CA ASN A 87 -20.46 -6.79 -4.89
C ASN A 87 -19.47 -5.81 -4.29
N ASP A 88 -19.79 -5.31 -3.11
CA ASP A 88 -18.99 -4.29 -2.39
C ASP A 88 -17.72 -4.86 -1.74
N GLU A 89 -17.46 -6.16 -1.88
CA GLU A 89 -16.25 -6.82 -1.37
C GLU A 89 -15.21 -7.10 -2.47
N CYS A 90 -15.60 -6.92 -3.76
CA CYS A 90 -14.73 -7.21 -4.90
C CYS A 90 -14.26 -5.93 -5.58
N GLU A 91 -13.05 -5.51 -5.28
CA GLU A 91 -12.41 -4.38 -5.96
C GLU A 91 -11.97 -4.80 -7.37
N VAL A 92 -12.46 -4.12 -8.39
CA VAL A 92 -12.14 -4.37 -9.81
C VAL A 92 -11.26 -3.30 -10.43
N ALA A 93 -11.20 -2.13 -9.82
CA ALA A 93 -10.32 -1.05 -10.24
C ALA A 93 -10.08 -0.09 -9.07
N ARG A 94 -9.12 0.83 -9.23
CA ARG A 94 -8.86 1.92 -8.30
C ARG A 94 -8.52 3.19 -9.05
N VAL A 95 -8.98 4.33 -8.54
CA VAL A 95 -8.70 5.66 -9.09
C VAL A 95 -7.90 6.49 -8.09
N SER A 96 -6.97 7.30 -8.59
CA SER A 96 -6.22 8.28 -7.81
C SER A 96 -6.83 9.69 -7.91
N GLU A 97 -6.36 10.59 -7.08
CA GLU A 97 -6.75 12.00 -7.13
C GLU A 97 -6.30 12.75 -8.40
N THR A 98 -5.41 12.16 -9.19
CA THR A 98 -5.03 12.66 -10.52
C THR A 98 -5.77 11.94 -11.64
N GLU A 99 -6.86 11.23 -11.31
CA GLU A 99 -7.69 10.44 -12.22
C GLU A 99 -6.96 9.30 -12.93
N GLU A 100 -5.77 8.90 -12.45
CA GLU A 100 -5.13 7.67 -12.93
C GLU A 100 -5.91 6.46 -12.42
N ILE A 101 -6.24 5.54 -13.33
CA ILE A 101 -7.05 4.35 -13.02
C ILE A 101 -6.21 3.09 -13.27
N VAL A 102 -6.18 2.19 -12.30
CA VAL A 102 -5.65 0.83 -12.45
C VAL A 102 -6.81 -0.15 -12.41
N ILE A 103 -6.89 -1.02 -13.41
CA ILE A 103 -7.99 -1.96 -13.63
C ILE A 103 -7.47 -3.39 -13.46
N ASN A 104 -8.18 -4.21 -12.71
CA ASN A 104 -7.96 -5.65 -12.66
C ASN A 104 -8.67 -6.31 -13.85
N GLU A 105 -7.97 -6.43 -14.97
CA GLU A 105 -8.50 -6.96 -16.23
C GLU A 105 -9.04 -8.39 -16.09
N GLN A 106 -8.47 -9.20 -15.21
CA GLN A 106 -8.90 -10.57 -14.98
C GLN A 106 -10.30 -10.59 -14.33
N LEU A 107 -10.52 -9.77 -13.30
CA LEU A 107 -11.82 -9.66 -12.63
C LEU A 107 -12.85 -9.00 -13.54
N VAL A 108 -12.49 -7.94 -14.25
CA VAL A 108 -13.37 -7.27 -15.21
C VAL A 108 -13.84 -8.25 -16.28
N SER A 109 -12.94 -9.04 -16.84
CA SER A 109 -13.27 -10.08 -17.81
C SER A 109 -14.13 -11.21 -17.21
N ALA A 110 -13.76 -11.70 -16.02
CA ALA A 110 -14.44 -12.81 -15.35
C ALA A 110 -15.89 -12.46 -14.98
N PHE A 111 -16.15 -11.22 -14.58
CA PHE A 111 -17.49 -10.72 -14.23
C PHE A 111 -18.21 -10.04 -15.39
N ASN A 112 -17.61 -10.01 -16.59
CA ASN A 112 -18.17 -9.35 -17.78
C ASN A 112 -18.59 -7.89 -17.50
N ILE A 113 -17.74 -7.14 -16.77
CA ILE A 113 -17.97 -5.75 -16.41
C ILE A 113 -17.64 -4.87 -17.62
N GLN A 114 -18.52 -3.92 -17.93
CA GLN A 114 -18.27 -2.97 -19.02
C GLN A 114 -17.32 -1.86 -18.55
N TYR A 115 -16.39 -1.45 -19.40
CA TYR A 115 -15.46 -0.35 -19.08
C TYR A 115 -16.17 0.97 -18.80
N ASP A 116 -17.29 1.24 -19.46
CA ASP A 116 -18.11 2.44 -19.21
C ASP A 116 -18.56 2.51 -17.73
N TYR A 117 -18.86 1.36 -17.10
CA TYR A 117 -19.13 1.31 -15.66
C TYR A 117 -17.92 1.74 -14.85
N ILE A 118 -16.73 1.21 -15.17
CA ILE A 118 -15.49 1.50 -14.43
C ILE A 118 -15.15 2.98 -14.53
N TYR A 119 -15.17 3.55 -15.74
CA TYR A 119 -14.87 4.97 -15.93
C TYR A 119 -15.92 5.88 -15.30
N GLY A 120 -17.20 5.48 -15.37
CA GLY A 120 -18.29 6.21 -14.70
C GLY A 120 -18.13 6.22 -13.17
N GLU A 121 -17.82 5.07 -12.57
CA GLU A 121 -17.56 4.95 -11.14
C GLU A 121 -16.28 5.68 -10.71
N ALA A 122 -15.21 5.64 -11.53
CA ALA A 122 -13.99 6.37 -11.26
C ALA A 122 -14.26 7.88 -11.17
N HIS A 123 -14.97 8.44 -12.15
CA HIS A 123 -15.37 9.84 -12.14
C HIS A 123 -16.26 10.18 -10.94
N ARG A 124 -17.25 9.34 -10.64
CA ARG A 124 -18.13 9.54 -9.49
C ARG A 124 -17.35 9.53 -8.17
N LYS A 125 -16.45 8.55 -7.97
CA LYS A 125 -15.60 8.44 -6.78
C LYS A 125 -14.65 9.65 -6.63
N HIS A 126 -14.12 10.12 -7.74
CA HIS A 126 -13.30 11.33 -7.75
C HIS A 126 -14.10 12.54 -7.28
N GLU A 127 -15.25 12.81 -7.88
CA GLU A 127 -16.10 13.98 -7.57
C GLU A 127 -16.69 13.92 -6.15
N GLU A 128 -17.21 12.75 -5.74
CA GLU A 128 -17.95 12.63 -4.47
C GLU A 128 -17.02 12.43 -3.26
N ASN A 129 -15.90 11.72 -3.41
CA ASN A 129 -15.03 11.35 -2.29
C ASN A 129 -13.69 12.09 -2.33
N ILE A 130 -12.93 11.92 -3.42
CA ILE A 130 -11.54 12.41 -3.48
C ILE A 130 -11.47 13.93 -3.38
N LEU A 131 -12.32 14.65 -4.09
CA LEU A 131 -12.35 16.12 -3.96
C LEU A 131 -12.70 16.53 -2.53
N GLY A 132 -13.59 15.81 -1.85
CA GLY A 132 -13.90 16.02 -0.44
C GLY A 132 -12.65 15.89 0.44
N TYR A 133 -11.86 14.84 0.26
CA TYR A 133 -10.59 14.64 0.99
C TYR A 133 -9.57 15.75 0.71
N ILE A 134 -9.42 16.14 -0.57
CA ILE A 134 -8.52 17.24 -0.96
C ILE A 134 -8.91 18.54 -0.25
N TYR A 135 -10.20 18.85 -0.18
CA TYR A 135 -10.68 20.04 0.53
C TYR A 135 -10.48 19.91 2.04
N GLN A 136 -10.87 18.79 2.64
CA GLN A 136 -10.79 18.59 4.08
C GLN A 136 -9.34 18.60 4.58
N TYR A 137 -8.46 17.85 3.92
CA TYR A 137 -7.12 17.59 4.44
C TYR A 137 -6.02 18.47 3.84
N ARG A 138 -6.22 19.01 2.63
CA ARG A 138 -5.25 19.89 1.96
C ARG A 138 -5.79 21.26 1.56
N LYS A 139 -6.97 21.65 2.07
CA LYS A 139 -7.58 22.97 1.82
C LYS A 139 -7.73 23.29 0.31
N GLY A 140 -7.95 22.26 -0.50
CA GLY A 140 -8.09 22.34 -1.96
C GLY A 140 -6.76 22.38 -2.73
N LEU A 141 -5.60 22.24 -2.06
CA LEU A 141 -4.32 22.20 -2.75
C LEU A 141 -4.12 20.85 -3.46
N PRO A 142 -3.58 20.86 -4.69
CA PRO A 142 -3.31 19.63 -5.42
C PRO A 142 -2.20 18.81 -4.77
N PHE A 143 -2.07 17.55 -5.18
CA PHE A 143 -0.95 16.71 -4.79
C PHE A 143 0.38 17.36 -5.26
N PRO A 144 1.38 17.47 -4.38
CA PRO A 144 2.63 18.14 -4.73
C PRO A 144 3.39 17.38 -5.80
N SER A 145 4.14 18.10 -6.63
CA SER A 145 4.93 17.49 -7.69
C SER A 145 6.06 16.61 -7.11
N MET A 146 6.19 15.41 -7.68
CA MET A 146 7.25 14.44 -7.40
C MET A 146 8.33 14.41 -8.50
N GLU A 147 8.29 15.35 -9.43
CA GLU A 147 9.28 15.45 -10.50
C GLU A 147 10.71 15.59 -9.95
N ASN A 148 11.62 14.73 -10.45
CA ASN A 148 13.02 14.65 -10.01
C ASN A 148 13.25 14.38 -8.51
N LYS A 149 12.22 13.92 -7.77
CA LYS A 149 12.33 13.59 -6.35
C LYS A 149 12.50 12.09 -6.13
N VAL A 150 13.07 11.73 -5.00
CA VAL A 150 13.06 10.36 -4.50
C VAL A 150 11.79 10.16 -3.67
N VAL A 151 11.00 9.14 -4.01
CA VAL A 151 9.69 8.87 -3.40
C VAL A 151 9.73 7.55 -2.65
N LEU A 152 9.26 7.55 -1.40
CA LEU A 152 9.01 6.35 -0.61
C LEU A 152 7.50 6.20 -0.42
N LEU A 153 6.88 5.27 -1.13
CA LEU A 153 5.49 4.89 -0.94
C LEU A 153 5.35 4.04 0.32
N VAL A 154 4.38 4.36 1.18
CA VAL A 154 4.20 3.64 2.45
C VAL A 154 2.75 3.22 2.68
N ASP A 155 2.57 2.00 3.22
CA ASP A 155 1.29 1.50 3.73
C ASP A 155 1.52 0.52 4.88
N GLU A 156 0.48 0.23 5.64
CA GLU A 156 0.48 -0.75 6.74
C GLU A 156 0.45 -2.20 6.27
N GLY A 157 0.06 -2.43 5.02
CA GLY A 157 -0.01 -3.72 4.35
C GLY A 157 -0.67 -3.58 2.99
N SER A 158 -0.47 -4.57 2.14
CA SER A 158 -1.10 -4.60 0.81
C SER A 158 -1.58 -6.01 0.51
N GLU A 159 -2.86 -6.18 0.24
CA GLU A 159 -3.50 -7.48 -0.01
C GLU A 159 -3.47 -7.87 -1.48
N THR A 160 -3.71 -6.90 -2.36
CA THR A 160 -3.81 -7.09 -3.82
C THR A 160 -2.82 -6.28 -4.62
N GLY A 161 -2.04 -5.42 -3.97
CA GLY A 161 -1.15 -4.48 -4.65
C GLY A 161 -1.85 -3.29 -5.32
N SER A 162 -3.18 -3.23 -5.38
CA SER A 162 -3.92 -2.24 -6.17
C SER A 162 -3.63 -0.80 -5.73
N LYS A 163 -3.52 -0.54 -4.42
CA LYS A 163 -3.14 0.78 -3.88
C LYS A 163 -1.77 1.23 -4.39
N PHE A 164 -0.78 0.36 -4.27
CA PHE A 164 0.58 0.67 -4.73
C PHE A 164 0.64 0.81 -6.25
N MET A 165 -0.03 -0.05 -7.02
CA MET A 165 -0.06 0.05 -8.48
C MET A 165 -0.68 1.37 -8.95
N THR A 166 -1.77 1.82 -8.30
CA THR A 166 -2.40 3.11 -8.63
C THR A 166 -1.51 4.28 -8.24
N ALA A 167 -0.88 4.22 -7.07
CA ALA A 167 0.08 5.22 -6.64
C ALA A 167 1.31 5.27 -7.57
N LEU A 168 1.85 4.11 -7.94
CA LEU A 168 2.97 4.01 -8.89
C LEU A 168 2.62 4.64 -10.24
N LYS A 169 1.45 4.34 -10.80
CA LYS A 169 1.00 4.96 -12.04
C LYS A 169 0.97 6.48 -11.94
N THR A 170 0.42 7.01 -10.84
CA THR A 170 0.36 8.45 -10.56
C THR A 170 1.75 9.08 -10.40
N ILE A 171 2.65 8.43 -9.65
CA ILE A 171 3.98 8.97 -9.32
C ILE A 171 4.91 8.88 -10.53
N LEU A 172 4.94 7.74 -11.23
CA LEU A 172 5.80 7.53 -12.39
C LEU A 172 5.46 8.47 -13.56
N ALA A 173 4.18 8.86 -13.72
CA ALA A 173 3.76 9.87 -14.69
C ALA A 173 4.43 11.23 -14.45
N GLN A 174 4.85 11.53 -13.21
CA GLN A 174 5.54 12.78 -12.85
C GLN A 174 7.06 12.72 -13.02
N LYS A 175 7.62 11.59 -13.47
CA LYS A 175 9.08 11.39 -13.71
C LYS A 175 9.91 11.62 -12.44
N PRO A 176 9.69 10.86 -11.36
CA PRO A 176 10.51 10.91 -10.15
C PRO A 176 11.94 10.49 -10.48
N LYS A 177 12.89 10.82 -9.60
CA LYS A 177 14.29 10.36 -9.68
C LYS A 177 14.41 8.88 -9.35
N ALA A 178 13.67 8.42 -8.33
CA ALA A 178 13.58 7.04 -7.90
C ALA A 178 12.30 6.80 -7.09
N VAL A 179 11.79 5.57 -7.09
CA VAL A 179 10.59 5.17 -6.33
C VAL A 179 10.88 3.91 -5.54
N TYR A 180 10.58 3.96 -4.26
CA TYR A 180 10.70 2.86 -3.32
C TYR A 180 9.37 2.59 -2.65
N ILE A 181 9.19 1.38 -2.15
CA ILE A 181 8.04 0.99 -1.31
C ILE A 181 8.54 0.56 0.06
N ALA A 182 7.83 0.97 1.11
CA ALA A 182 8.00 0.43 2.45
C ALA A 182 6.66 -0.06 2.99
N VAL A 183 6.56 -1.36 3.22
CA VAL A 183 5.34 -2.04 3.65
C VAL A 183 5.69 -3.17 4.62
N PRO A 184 5.07 -3.25 5.82
CA PRO A 184 5.44 -4.28 6.79
C PRO A 184 5.11 -5.69 6.33
N VAL A 185 3.98 -5.88 5.65
CA VAL A 185 3.49 -7.20 5.26
C VAL A 185 2.74 -7.14 3.93
N LEU A 186 3.04 -8.10 3.05
CA LEU A 186 2.37 -8.25 1.76
C LEU A 186 2.43 -9.72 1.31
N PRO A 187 1.55 -10.13 0.37
CA PRO A 187 1.65 -11.41 -0.33
C PRO A 187 2.88 -11.50 -1.22
N SER A 188 3.45 -12.69 -1.38
CA SER A 188 4.62 -12.91 -2.25
C SER A 188 4.32 -12.62 -3.72
N ASP A 189 3.12 -12.90 -4.21
CA ASP A 189 2.68 -12.56 -5.57
C ASP A 189 2.52 -11.05 -5.79
N VAL A 190 2.14 -10.30 -4.75
CA VAL A 190 2.11 -8.82 -4.80
C VAL A 190 3.52 -8.24 -4.81
N LEU A 191 4.47 -8.85 -4.09
CA LEU A 191 5.88 -8.45 -4.16
C LEU A 191 6.38 -8.58 -5.60
N GLU A 192 6.22 -9.75 -6.23
CA GLU A 192 6.58 -10.00 -7.62
C GLU A 192 5.89 -9.06 -8.61
N LEU A 193 4.63 -8.69 -8.34
CA LEU A 193 3.86 -7.74 -9.16
C LEU A 193 4.47 -6.33 -9.13
N LEU A 194 4.97 -5.87 -7.97
CA LEU A 194 5.43 -4.51 -7.77
C LEU A 194 6.91 -4.29 -8.14
N GLU A 195 7.76 -5.31 -7.98
CA GLU A 195 9.20 -5.23 -8.24
C GLU A 195 9.60 -4.59 -9.57
N PRO A 196 8.92 -4.87 -10.73
CA PRO A 196 9.31 -4.28 -12.01
C PRO A 196 9.13 -2.75 -12.12
N PHE A 197 8.41 -2.13 -11.19
CA PHE A 197 8.02 -0.72 -11.27
C PHE A 197 8.76 0.18 -10.28
N VAL A 198 9.61 -0.36 -9.43
CA VAL A 198 10.29 0.36 -8.34
C VAL A 198 11.78 0.06 -8.30
N ASP A 199 12.54 0.93 -7.65
CA ASP A 199 13.99 0.75 -7.46
C ASP A 199 14.28 -0.26 -6.36
N ASP A 200 13.42 -0.38 -5.33
CA ASP A 200 13.51 -1.39 -4.27
C ASP A 200 12.21 -1.43 -3.43
N ILE A 201 11.97 -2.57 -2.74
CA ILE A 201 10.84 -2.75 -1.82
C ILE A 201 11.38 -3.16 -0.45
N PHE A 202 11.09 -2.37 0.57
CA PHE A 202 11.45 -2.64 1.95
C PHE A 202 10.25 -3.25 2.67
N PHE A 203 10.37 -4.49 3.09
CA PHE A 203 9.31 -5.21 3.78
C PHE A 203 9.86 -6.01 4.97
N LEU A 204 8.97 -6.42 5.87
CA LEU A 204 9.33 -7.27 7.01
C LEU A 204 8.97 -8.73 6.74
N TYR A 205 7.82 -8.95 6.13
CA TYR A 205 7.29 -10.28 5.88
C TYR A 205 6.59 -10.33 4.51
N ASP A 206 7.05 -11.21 3.66
CA ASP A 206 6.34 -11.69 2.47
C ASP A 206 5.65 -13.02 2.80
N ILE A 207 4.41 -13.20 2.39
CA ILE A 207 3.58 -14.29 2.87
C ILE A 207 2.84 -14.95 1.70
N ASP A 208 3.13 -16.23 1.44
CA ASP A 208 2.52 -16.99 0.34
C ASP A 208 0.99 -17.16 0.50
N ASP A 209 0.52 -17.54 1.71
CA ASP A 209 -0.91 -17.73 1.99
C ASP A 209 -1.50 -16.51 2.73
N PHE A 210 -1.32 -15.33 2.17
CA PHE A 210 -1.82 -14.09 2.74
C PHE A 210 -3.36 -14.11 2.84
N VAL A 211 -3.90 -13.56 3.93
CA VAL A 211 -5.36 -13.49 4.15
C VAL A 211 -5.83 -12.04 4.17
N GLU A 212 -5.50 -11.32 5.20
CA GLU A 212 -5.79 -9.89 5.35
C GLU A 212 -4.78 -9.22 6.29
N THR A 213 -4.48 -7.96 6.05
CA THR A 213 -3.45 -7.20 6.78
C THR A 213 -3.67 -7.21 8.30
N SER A 214 -4.91 -7.09 8.75
CA SER A 214 -5.26 -7.00 10.16
C SER A 214 -4.84 -8.22 10.99
N LEU A 215 -4.77 -9.40 10.40
CA LEU A 215 -4.38 -10.64 11.08
C LEU A 215 -2.91 -10.67 11.52
N TYR A 216 -2.07 -9.86 10.90
CA TYR A 216 -0.64 -9.80 11.21
C TYR A 216 -0.29 -8.78 12.29
N TYR A 217 -1.27 -7.99 12.72
CA TYR A 217 -1.14 -7.00 13.78
C TYR A 217 -1.85 -7.45 15.05
N GLU A 218 -1.28 -7.14 16.22
CA GLU A 218 -1.96 -7.29 17.50
C GLU A 218 -3.04 -6.20 17.67
N ASN A 219 -2.71 -4.99 17.22
CA ASN A 219 -3.61 -3.84 17.23
C ASN A 219 -3.47 -3.04 15.93
N LEU A 220 -4.54 -3.03 15.12
CA LEU A 220 -4.68 -2.26 13.89
C LEU A 220 -6.02 -1.54 13.88
N GLU A 221 -6.20 -0.58 14.78
CA GLU A 221 -7.43 0.19 14.89
C GLU A 221 -7.64 1.11 13.68
N LYS A 222 -8.91 1.33 13.32
CA LYS A 222 -9.26 2.34 12.33
C LYS A 222 -8.80 3.71 12.80
N ILE A 223 -8.26 4.50 11.87
CA ILE A 223 -7.79 5.85 12.16
C ILE A 223 -8.98 6.81 12.02
N GLU A 224 -9.22 7.60 13.06
CA GLU A 224 -10.24 8.62 13.09
C GLU A 224 -9.79 9.87 12.29
N ASP A 225 -10.74 10.57 11.65
CA ASP A 225 -10.47 11.74 10.80
C ASP A 225 -9.70 12.84 11.55
N THR A 226 -10.03 13.08 12.81
CA THR A 226 -9.32 14.06 13.67
C THR A 226 -7.84 13.73 13.84
N LYS A 227 -7.48 12.46 13.82
CA LYS A 227 -6.09 12.01 13.87
C LYS A 227 -5.39 12.23 12.53
N ILE A 228 -6.09 12.02 11.41
CA ILE A 228 -5.56 12.29 10.06
C ILE A 228 -5.24 13.77 9.92
N GLU A 229 -6.18 14.65 10.29
CA GLU A 229 -6.00 16.12 10.28
C GLU A 229 -4.76 16.52 11.08
N LYS A 230 -4.64 16.04 12.32
CA LYS A 230 -3.49 16.32 13.18
C LYS A 230 -2.17 15.86 12.58
N LEU A 231 -2.12 14.64 11.99
CA LEU A 231 -0.91 14.12 11.36
C LEU A 231 -0.48 14.95 10.16
N LEU A 232 -1.43 15.52 9.42
CA LEU A 232 -1.13 16.39 8.28
C LEU A 232 -0.72 17.81 8.71
N GLU A 233 -1.33 18.37 9.77
CA GLU A 233 -0.91 19.65 10.34
C GLU A 233 0.52 19.62 10.91
N GLU A 234 0.92 18.52 11.54
CA GLU A 234 2.31 18.31 12.01
C GLU A 234 3.34 18.22 10.86
N ASN A 235 2.87 18.21 9.61
CA ASN A 235 3.70 18.14 8.40
C ASN A 235 3.99 19.50 7.75
N GLU A 236 3.23 20.55 8.11
CA GLU A 236 3.49 21.94 7.69
C GLU A 236 4.68 22.54 8.47
#